data_8a684ac6a6260cd8ebacda35ced14723
#
_entry.id   8a684ac6a6260cd8ebacda35ced14723
#
_cell.length_a   1.000
_cell.length_b   1.000
_cell.length_c   1.000
_cell.angle_alpha   90.00
_cell.angle_beta   90.00
_cell.angle_gamma   90.00
#
_symmetry.space_group_name_H-M   'P 1'
#
loop_
_entity.id
_entity.type
_entity.pdbx_description
1 polymer ?
#
loop_
_entity_poly.entity_id
_entity_poly.type
_entity_poly.pdbx_seq_one_letter_code
_entity_poly.pdbx_strand_id
1 'polypeptide(L)'
;MKIAIMGASDSVEKVYKVLSVEHKDIEFIKYAEDEIKKLIDMTKNIDCEIDGIFLTGIGVYSEITSKIRFEKPVVYTERGIIGIIKALWEFYMEWDDTKDTRIALDIIEEKDLIDVLNEFNIEIKSYDIQKYLPSKNEGDYLKYYLENYEEGNIDCVFTSFGYIYNYLKKHNIPVYRIQATNIDIKNRFFKLKNSVNLKNLNECAIQVQIIQVVEGNARTQDSKNSEFQLEEEILMYSKEIEGMMQTINSNEYLIISNKGAALSVENINSLYRIINNCKLRNIILGVGIGEGVTIYQSENNARNALRKSTSEKQGNIYFYDGENVVGPIFKKNQIKYKNLVDEETLKLSKEIGISYQYIEKIISVIKKLGRDEFTSKELAEILFISERSANRILKSLIDKGYGEESNLENSLGAGRPRRKVKIKLKS
;
A
#
# COMPACT_ATOMS: atom_id res chain seq x y z
N MET A 1 -11.16 9.71 -14.55
CA MET A 1 -10.00 8.98 -13.98
C MET A 1 -8.74 9.49 -14.67
N LYS A 2 -7.72 9.91 -13.90
CA LYS A 2 -6.42 10.36 -14.41
C LYS A 2 -5.33 9.36 -14.04
N ILE A 3 -4.57 8.90 -15.02
CA ILE A 3 -3.51 7.89 -14.82
C ILE A 3 -2.18 8.42 -15.33
N ALA A 4 -1.16 8.43 -14.47
CA ALA A 4 0.20 8.74 -14.89
C ALA A 4 0.86 7.49 -15.50
N ILE A 5 1.45 7.63 -16.66
CA ILE A 5 2.33 6.63 -17.28
C ILE A 5 3.76 7.14 -17.17
N MET A 6 4.63 6.39 -16.50
CA MET A 6 5.97 6.89 -16.16
C MET A 6 7.05 5.87 -16.50
N GLY A 7 8.14 6.37 -17.10
CA GLY A 7 9.30 5.56 -17.46
C GLY A 7 10.05 6.09 -18.67
N ALA A 8 10.84 5.21 -19.30
CA ALA A 8 11.59 5.55 -20.51
C ALA A 8 10.66 5.92 -21.66
N SER A 9 11.10 6.86 -22.49
CA SER A 9 10.29 7.53 -23.51
C SER A 9 9.61 6.58 -24.49
N ASP A 10 10.32 5.58 -24.97
CA ASP A 10 9.80 4.55 -25.88
C ASP A 10 8.72 3.68 -25.24
N SER A 11 8.95 3.31 -23.98
CA SER A 11 8.07 2.45 -23.20
C SER A 11 6.78 3.20 -22.79
N VAL A 12 6.90 4.48 -22.41
CA VAL A 12 5.75 5.34 -22.10
C VAL A 12 4.88 5.50 -23.35
N GLU A 13 5.48 5.75 -24.52
CA GLU A 13 4.74 5.91 -25.75
C GLU A 13 4.02 4.62 -26.18
N LYS A 14 4.68 3.46 -25.99
CA LYS A 14 4.06 2.14 -26.23
C LYS A 14 2.84 1.92 -25.35
N VAL A 15 2.99 2.13 -24.04
CA VAL A 15 1.89 1.94 -23.07
C VAL A 15 0.74 2.89 -23.39
N TYR A 16 1.05 4.17 -23.65
CA TYR A 16 0.05 5.18 -24.03
C TYR A 16 -0.73 4.77 -25.27
N LYS A 17 -0.06 4.38 -26.37
CA LYS A 17 -0.73 3.94 -27.59
C LYS A 17 -1.65 2.75 -27.38
N VAL A 18 -1.24 1.78 -26.55
CA VAL A 18 -2.05 0.61 -26.28
C VAL A 18 -3.30 0.96 -25.48
N LEU A 19 -3.18 1.83 -24.47
CA LEU A 19 -4.26 2.11 -23.53
C LEU A 19 -5.22 3.20 -24.02
N SER A 20 -4.73 4.25 -24.70
CA SER A 20 -5.54 5.38 -25.14
C SER A 20 -6.56 5.02 -26.24
N VAL A 21 -6.32 3.96 -26.99
CA VAL A 21 -7.26 3.48 -28.01
C VAL A 21 -8.53 2.89 -27.39
N GLU A 22 -8.39 2.15 -26.30
CA GLU A 22 -9.50 1.42 -25.68
C GLU A 22 -10.18 2.20 -24.55
N HIS A 23 -9.48 3.14 -23.91
CA HIS A 23 -9.92 3.86 -22.72
C HIS A 23 -10.01 5.38 -22.97
N LYS A 24 -10.96 5.79 -23.84
CA LYS A 24 -11.18 7.22 -24.18
C LYS A 24 -11.76 8.03 -23.02
N ASP A 25 -12.31 7.37 -22.02
CA ASP A 25 -12.87 7.93 -20.81
C ASP A 25 -11.81 8.22 -19.72
N ILE A 26 -10.55 7.85 -19.99
CA ILE A 26 -9.44 7.99 -19.05
C ILE A 26 -8.42 8.98 -19.58
N GLU A 27 -8.04 9.94 -18.77
CA GLU A 27 -6.96 10.90 -19.05
C GLU A 27 -5.62 10.25 -18.70
N PHE A 28 -4.76 10.06 -19.70
CA PHE A 28 -3.41 9.54 -19.51
C PHE A 28 -2.38 10.65 -19.56
N ILE A 29 -1.63 10.85 -18.49
CA ILE A 29 -0.56 11.86 -18.39
C ILE A 29 0.77 11.14 -18.54
N LYS A 30 1.57 11.58 -19.53
CA LYS A 30 2.88 10.97 -19.83
C LYS A 30 4.01 11.65 -19.07
N TYR A 31 4.77 10.90 -18.32
CA TYR A 31 6.01 11.29 -17.67
C TYR A 31 7.14 10.47 -18.27
N ALA A 32 7.64 10.93 -19.41
CA ALA A 32 8.65 10.26 -20.20
C ALA A 32 10.03 10.85 -19.89
N GLU A 33 10.91 10.06 -19.31
CA GLU A 33 12.28 10.45 -19.01
C GLU A 33 13.16 9.19 -18.95
N ASP A 34 14.26 9.22 -19.67
CA ASP A 34 15.18 8.07 -19.76
C ASP A 34 16.12 7.98 -18.55
N GLU A 35 16.39 9.12 -17.89
CA GLU A 35 17.15 9.16 -16.64
C GLU A 35 16.23 9.01 -15.43
N ILE A 36 16.31 7.87 -14.74
CA ILE A 36 15.47 7.59 -13.56
C ILE A 36 15.58 8.67 -12.47
N LYS A 37 16.75 9.27 -12.29
CA LYS A 37 16.92 10.36 -11.29
C LYS A 37 16.03 11.56 -11.60
N LYS A 38 15.96 11.99 -12.85
CA LYS A 38 15.08 13.08 -13.28
C LYS A 38 13.61 12.70 -13.17
N LEU A 39 13.28 11.45 -13.51
CA LEU A 39 11.95 10.93 -13.37
C LEU A 39 11.46 10.98 -11.91
N ILE A 40 12.32 10.69 -10.94
CA ILE A 40 12.04 10.80 -9.50
C ILE A 40 11.71 12.25 -9.11
N ASP A 41 12.46 13.22 -9.63
CA ASP A 41 12.20 14.64 -9.33
C ASP A 41 10.86 15.12 -9.91
N MET A 42 10.49 14.65 -11.10
CA MET A 42 9.18 14.94 -11.71
C MET A 42 8.01 14.37 -10.90
N THR A 43 8.26 13.31 -10.12
CA THR A 43 7.19 12.57 -9.42
C THR A 43 6.91 13.06 -8.00
N LYS A 44 7.73 13.94 -7.44
CA LYS A 44 7.61 14.36 -6.03
C LYS A 44 6.25 14.96 -5.66
N ASN A 45 5.55 15.58 -6.61
CA ASN A 45 4.28 16.27 -6.39
C ASN A 45 3.09 15.62 -7.13
N ILE A 46 3.29 14.49 -7.76
CA ILE A 46 2.29 13.86 -8.64
C ILE A 46 1.08 13.31 -7.87
N ASP A 47 1.26 12.94 -6.61
CA ASP A 47 0.26 12.18 -5.84
C ASP A 47 -1.06 12.97 -5.59
N CYS A 48 -1.05 14.29 -5.75
CA CYS A 48 -2.22 15.13 -5.53
C CYS A 48 -3.18 15.16 -6.73
N GLU A 49 -2.69 14.93 -7.94
CA GLU A 49 -3.44 15.21 -9.18
C GLU A 49 -3.94 13.96 -9.91
N ILE A 50 -3.44 12.77 -9.57
CA ILE A 50 -3.74 11.53 -10.30
C ILE A 50 -4.45 10.48 -9.44
N ASP A 51 -5.21 9.60 -10.09
CA ASP A 51 -5.91 8.49 -9.43
C ASP A 51 -5.05 7.23 -9.31
N GLY A 52 -4.09 7.02 -10.23
CA GLY A 52 -3.21 5.86 -10.22
C GLY A 52 -1.98 6.03 -11.11
N ILE A 53 -0.97 5.19 -10.90
CA ILE A 53 0.34 5.27 -11.56
C ILE A 53 0.64 3.95 -12.25
N PHE A 54 1.01 4.05 -13.52
CA PHE A 54 1.47 2.94 -14.34
C PHE A 54 2.96 3.13 -14.69
N LEU A 55 3.83 2.33 -14.10
CA LEU A 55 5.27 2.35 -14.34
C LEU A 55 5.63 1.37 -15.46
N THR A 56 6.55 1.74 -16.32
CA THR A 56 6.84 0.97 -17.55
C THR A 56 7.76 -0.23 -17.36
N GLY A 57 8.20 -0.52 -16.12
CA GLY A 57 9.01 -1.69 -15.82
C GLY A 57 9.46 -1.78 -14.38
N ILE A 58 9.99 -2.96 -14.00
CA ILE A 58 10.42 -3.26 -12.63
C ILE A 58 11.58 -2.37 -12.16
N GLY A 59 12.51 -1.99 -13.04
CA GLY A 59 13.62 -1.11 -12.69
C GLY A 59 13.13 0.27 -12.27
N VAL A 60 12.21 0.87 -13.06
CA VAL A 60 11.57 2.14 -12.73
C VAL A 60 10.78 2.02 -11.43
N TYR A 61 10.03 0.93 -11.26
CA TYR A 61 9.26 0.66 -10.03
C TYR A 61 10.17 0.59 -8.80
N SER A 62 11.23 -0.22 -8.84
CA SER A 62 12.12 -0.41 -7.69
C SER A 62 12.82 0.89 -7.29
N GLU A 63 13.34 1.65 -8.25
CA GLU A 63 14.05 2.91 -7.98
C GLU A 63 13.13 4.01 -7.44
N ILE A 64 11.94 4.18 -8.03
CA ILE A 64 11.01 5.22 -7.60
C ILE A 64 10.43 4.87 -6.23
N THR A 65 9.94 3.63 -6.03
CA THR A 65 9.29 3.22 -4.78
C THR A 65 10.25 3.13 -3.60
N SER A 66 11.55 2.96 -3.85
CA SER A 66 12.58 3.04 -2.80
C SER A 66 12.72 4.45 -2.21
N LYS A 67 12.39 5.50 -2.98
CA LYS A 67 12.58 6.91 -2.62
C LYS A 67 11.28 7.66 -2.38
N ILE A 68 10.21 7.28 -3.07
CA ILE A 68 8.90 7.94 -3.01
C ILE A 68 7.85 6.91 -2.61
N ARG A 69 7.07 7.26 -1.60
CA ARG A 69 5.91 6.48 -1.18
C ARG A 69 4.65 7.09 -1.76
N PHE A 70 4.00 6.38 -2.67
CA PHE A 70 2.74 6.81 -3.26
C PHE A 70 1.54 6.47 -2.36
N GLU A 71 0.57 7.37 -2.31
CA GLU A 71 -0.74 7.13 -1.67
C GLU A 71 -1.75 6.50 -2.64
N LYS A 72 -1.49 6.65 -3.91
CA LYS A 72 -2.33 6.15 -5.01
C LYS A 72 -1.89 4.74 -5.44
N PRO A 73 -2.80 3.94 -5.99
CA PRO A 73 -2.44 2.64 -6.54
C PRO A 73 -1.35 2.76 -7.61
N VAL A 74 -0.35 1.89 -7.50
CA VAL A 74 0.78 1.83 -8.44
C VAL A 74 0.88 0.42 -8.99
N VAL A 75 1.06 0.30 -10.28
CA VAL A 75 1.43 -0.96 -10.95
C VAL A 75 2.63 -0.73 -11.85
N TYR A 76 3.32 -1.79 -12.18
CA TYR A 76 4.36 -1.74 -13.20
C TYR A 76 4.13 -2.83 -14.25
N THR A 77 4.66 -2.61 -15.45
CA THR A 77 4.60 -3.60 -16.52
C THR A 77 5.52 -4.76 -16.16
N GLU A 78 4.94 -5.92 -15.91
CA GLU A 78 5.68 -7.17 -15.84
C GLU A 78 5.86 -7.72 -17.24
N ARG A 79 6.94 -8.44 -17.41
CA ARG A 79 7.18 -9.23 -18.61
C ARG A 79 6.51 -10.57 -18.38
N GLY A 80 5.35 -10.74 -18.99
CA GLY A 80 4.56 -11.95 -18.85
C GLY A 80 5.08 -13.10 -19.69
N ILE A 81 4.57 -14.29 -19.42
CA ILE A 81 4.84 -15.53 -20.16
C ILE A 81 4.71 -15.34 -21.68
N ILE A 82 3.76 -14.51 -22.13
CA ILE A 82 3.56 -14.22 -23.57
C ILE A 82 4.79 -13.55 -24.19
N GLY A 83 5.50 -12.69 -23.44
CA GLY A 83 6.75 -12.09 -23.89
C GLY A 83 7.85 -13.11 -24.08
N ILE A 84 7.92 -14.11 -23.20
CA ILE A 84 8.85 -15.24 -23.28
C ILE A 84 8.48 -16.12 -24.48
N ILE A 85 7.22 -16.50 -24.64
CA ILE A 85 6.71 -17.28 -25.77
C ILE A 85 7.06 -16.59 -27.10
N LYS A 86 6.83 -15.29 -27.20
CA LYS A 86 7.16 -14.54 -28.42
C LYS A 86 8.65 -14.61 -28.76
N ALA A 87 9.51 -14.39 -27.77
CA ALA A 87 10.96 -14.42 -27.97
C ALA A 87 11.44 -15.83 -28.33
N LEU A 88 10.93 -16.87 -27.66
CA LEU A 88 11.23 -18.28 -27.99
C LEU A 88 10.68 -18.70 -29.36
N TRP A 89 9.53 -18.14 -29.76
CA TRP A 89 8.98 -18.38 -31.10
C TRP A 89 9.88 -17.79 -32.17
N GLU A 90 10.36 -16.52 -32.01
CA GLU A 90 11.32 -15.90 -32.92
C GLU A 90 12.61 -16.74 -33.01
N PHE A 91 13.13 -17.19 -31.88
CA PHE A 91 14.27 -18.09 -31.82
C PHE A 91 14.02 -19.41 -32.59
N TYR A 92 12.91 -20.09 -32.30
CA TYR A 92 12.59 -21.37 -32.92
C TYR A 92 12.41 -21.28 -34.45
N MET A 93 11.95 -20.12 -34.94
CA MET A 93 11.81 -19.88 -36.39
C MET A 93 13.13 -19.57 -37.11
N GLU A 94 14.16 -19.17 -36.39
CA GLU A 94 15.49 -18.82 -36.94
C GLU A 94 16.50 -19.94 -36.82
N TRP A 95 16.28 -20.92 -35.94
CA TRP A 95 17.21 -22.00 -35.67
C TRP A 95 16.64 -23.36 -36.17
N ASP A 96 17.41 -24.05 -37.03
CA ASP A 96 17.00 -25.36 -37.56
C ASP A 96 17.01 -26.46 -36.51
N ASP A 97 17.90 -26.37 -35.50
CA ASP A 97 17.98 -27.30 -34.37
C ASP A 97 18.27 -26.53 -33.08
N THR A 98 17.35 -26.63 -32.13
CA THR A 98 17.43 -25.93 -30.83
C THR A 98 18.01 -26.80 -29.72
N LYS A 99 18.11 -28.16 -29.93
CA LYS A 99 18.46 -29.12 -28.87
C LYS A 99 19.88 -28.95 -28.33
N ASP A 100 20.80 -28.52 -29.17
CA ASP A 100 22.19 -28.29 -28.77
C ASP A 100 22.48 -26.84 -28.38
N THR A 101 21.46 -25.97 -28.34
CA THR A 101 21.62 -24.52 -28.08
C THR A 101 21.63 -24.21 -26.58
N ARG A 102 22.61 -23.40 -26.16
CA ARG A 102 22.75 -22.87 -24.80
C ARG A 102 22.26 -21.42 -24.79
N ILE A 103 21.25 -21.13 -23.98
CA ILE A 103 20.64 -19.82 -23.97
C ILE A 103 20.94 -19.10 -22.65
N ALA A 104 21.11 -17.76 -22.70
CA ALA A 104 21.15 -16.93 -21.53
C ALA A 104 19.96 -15.98 -21.53
N LEU A 105 19.37 -15.76 -20.35
CA LEU A 105 18.19 -14.93 -20.20
C LEU A 105 18.37 -13.94 -19.03
N ASP A 106 17.60 -12.86 -19.03
CA ASP A 106 17.52 -11.94 -17.89
C ASP A 106 16.10 -11.67 -17.42
N ILE A 107 15.98 -11.43 -16.13
CA ILE A 107 14.80 -10.88 -15.45
C ILE A 107 13.51 -11.65 -15.77
N ILE A 108 13.57 -12.96 -15.74
CA ILE A 108 12.42 -13.85 -15.81
C ILE A 108 12.45 -14.82 -14.64
N GLU A 109 11.29 -15.36 -14.30
CA GLU A 109 11.18 -16.46 -13.33
C GLU A 109 11.52 -17.79 -14.05
N GLU A 110 12.37 -18.57 -13.43
CA GLU A 110 12.80 -19.86 -13.99
C GLU A 110 11.61 -20.80 -14.25
N LYS A 111 10.63 -20.77 -13.36
CA LYS A 111 9.40 -21.55 -13.51
C LYS A 111 8.66 -21.21 -14.80
N ASP A 112 8.54 -19.92 -15.13
CA ASP A 112 7.83 -19.47 -16.33
C ASP A 112 8.54 -19.95 -17.60
N LEU A 113 9.88 -19.97 -17.60
CA LEU A 113 10.65 -20.53 -18.71
C LEU A 113 10.40 -22.03 -18.87
N ILE A 114 10.50 -22.78 -17.76
CA ILE A 114 10.32 -24.24 -17.77
C ILE A 114 8.91 -24.60 -18.22
N ASP A 115 7.88 -23.91 -17.72
CA ASP A 115 6.49 -24.13 -18.11
C ASP A 115 6.29 -23.90 -19.62
N VAL A 116 6.89 -22.85 -20.19
CA VAL A 116 6.82 -22.58 -21.64
C VAL A 116 7.58 -23.62 -22.45
N LEU A 117 8.81 -23.96 -22.06
CA LEU A 117 9.60 -24.98 -22.78
C LEU A 117 8.86 -26.33 -22.84
N ASN A 118 8.26 -26.74 -21.72
CA ASN A 118 7.50 -27.99 -21.63
C ASN A 118 6.21 -27.95 -22.46
N GLU A 119 5.42 -26.86 -22.36
CA GLU A 119 4.13 -26.72 -23.05
C GLU A 119 4.28 -26.71 -24.58
N PHE A 120 5.37 -26.10 -25.08
CA PHE A 120 5.64 -25.98 -26.49
C PHE A 120 6.61 -27.08 -27.01
N ASN A 121 7.05 -28.02 -26.16
CA ASN A 121 8.00 -29.07 -26.47
C ASN A 121 9.29 -28.53 -27.11
N ILE A 122 9.79 -27.39 -26.61
CA ILE A 122 11.05 -26.81 -27.08
C ILE A 122 12.19 -27.40 -26.27
N GLU A 123 13.04 -28.15 -26.94
CA GLU A 123 14.26 -28.73 -26.36
C GLU A 123 15.45 -27.79 -26.57
N ILE A 124 16.19 -27.51 -25.48
CA ILE A 124 17.44 -26.75 -25.48
C ILE A 124 18.48 -27.47 -24.65
N LYS A 125 19.76 -27.25 -24.91
CA LYS A 125 20.84 -27.88 -24.17
C LYS A 125 20.95 -27.45 -22.74
N SER A 126 20.95 -26.14 -22.53
CA SER A 126 21.01 -25.51 -21.20
C SER A 126 20.53 -24.07 -21.24
N TYR A 127 20.17 -23.55 -20.07
CA TYR A 127 19.84 -22.14 -19.90
C TYR A 127 20.55 -21.56 -18.66
N ASP A 128 20.83 -20.28 -18.72
CA ASP A 128 21.30 -19.47 -17.58
C ASP A 128 20.45 -18.23 -17.41
N ILE A 129 19.94 -17.97 -16.19
CA ILE A 129 19.03 -16.88 -15.90
C ILE A 129 19.70 -15.87 -14.98
N GLN A 130 19.95 -14.67 -15.49
CA GLN A 130 20.44 -13.54 -14.71
C GLN A 130 19.28 -12.83 -14.02
N LYS A 131 19.20 -12.96 -12.70
CA LYS A 131 18.17 -12.30 -11.89
C LYS A 131 18.40 -10.77 -11.83
N TYR A 132 17.32 -10.01 -11.72
CA TYR A 132 17.43 -8.58 -11.50
C TYR A 132 18.07 -8.29 -10.14
N LEU A 133 19.16 -7.54 -10.14
CA LEU A 133 19.83 -7.05 -8.94
C LEU A 133 19.90 -5.52 -9.01
N PRO A 134 19.31 -4.81 -8.03
CA PRO A 134 19.35 -3.33 -7.99
C PRO A 134 20.76 -2.73 -7.99
N SER A 135 21.77 -3.52 -7.57
CA SER A 135 23.17 -3.13 -7.56
C SER A 135 23.88 -3.23 -8.90
N LYS A 136 23.29 -3.95 -9.88
CA LYS A 136 23.86 -4.13 -11.23
C LYS A 136 23.21 -3.15 -12.21
N ASN A 137 24.02 -2.51 -13.05
CA ASN A 137 23.55 -1.73 -14.19
C ASN A 137 23.48 -2.58 -15.46
N GLU A 138 22.87 -2.08 -16.53
CA GLU A 138 22.73 -2.81 -17.80
C GLU A 138 24.09 -3.19 -18.41
N GLY A 139 25.13 -2.39 -18.18
CA GLY A 139 26.49 -2.68 -18.65
C GLY A 139 27.10 -3.92 -18.00
N ASP A 140 26.76 -4.20 -16.73
CA ASP A 140 27.25 -5.39 -16.02
C ASP A 140 26.64 -6.67 -16.63
N TYR A 141 25.35 -6.63 -17.00
CA TYR A 141 24.69 -7.74 -17.69
C TYR A 141 25.25 -7.92 -19.12
N LEU A 142 25.46 -6.80 -19.84
CA LEU A 142 26.06 -6.87 -21.17
C LEU A 142 27.45 -7.51 -21.15
N LYS A 143 28.29 -7.07 -20.21
CA LYS A 143 29.65 -7.66 -20.04
C LYS A 143 29.58 -9.15 -19.80
N TYR A 144 28.68 -9.60 -18.92
CA TYR A 144 28.47 -11.03 -18.66
C TYR A 144 28.10 -11.79 -19.94
N TYR A 145 27.20 -11.27 -20.77
CA TYR A 145 26.80 -11.94 -22.01
C TYR A 145 27.91 -11.99 -23.04
N LEU A 146 28.71 -10.94 -23.18
CA LEU A 146 29.84 -10.91 -24.11
C LEU A 146 30.91 -11.91 -23.72
N GLU A 147 31.31 -11.93 -22.44
CA GLU A 147 32.31 -12.91 -21.94
C GLU A 147 31.86 -14.35 -22.16
N ASN A 148 30.62 -14.70 -21.80
CA ASN A 148 30.12 -16.07 -21.98
C ASN A 148 29.91 -16.47 -23.45
N TYR A 149 29.57 -15.50 -24.31
CA TYR A 149 29.44 -15.74 -25.75
C TYR A 149 30.84 -16.01 -26.39
N GLU A 150 31.83 -15.19 -26.05
CA GLU A 150 33.22 -15.36 -26.53
C GLU A 150 33.85 -16.66 -26.05
N GLU A 151 33.56 -17.08 -24.82
CA GLU A 151 34.02 -18.38 -24.26
C GLU A 151 33.25 -19.58 -24.83
N GLY A 152 32.20 -19.35 -25.61
CA GLY A 152 31.34 -20.38 -26.14
C GLY A 152 30.50 -21.09 -25.08
N ASN A 153 30.18 -20.45 -23.97
CA ASN A 153 29.30 -20.97 -22.93
C ASN A 153 27.82 -20.77 -23.25
N ILE A 154 27.50 -19.77 -24.08
CA ILE A 154 26.15 -19.45 -24.58
C ILE A 154 26.17 -19.25 -26.08
N ASP A 155 25.06 -19.56 -26.75
CA ASP A 155 24.92 -19.45 -28.20
C ASP A 155 24.00 -18.28 -28.58
N CYS A 156 23.08 -17.91 -27.73
CA CYS A 156 22.20 -16.74 -27.91
C CYS A 156 21.70 -16.15 -26.59
N VAL A 157 21.19 -14.93 -26.66
CA VAL A 157 20.73 -14.16 -25.50
C VAL A 157 19.26 -13.76 -25.65
N PHE A 158 18.49 -13.95 -24.59
CA PHE A 158 17.12 -13.46 -24.46
C PHE A 158 17.11 -12.32 -23.44
N THR A 159 17.00 -11.09 -23.90
CA THR A 159 17.14 -9.94 -23.00
C THR A 159 15.91 -9.10 -22.91
N SER A 160 15.69 -8.66 -21.70
CA SER A 160 14.67 -7.69 -21.35
C SER A 160 15.15 -6.25 -21.51
N PHE A 161 16.44 -6.00 -21.61
CA PHE A 161 17.05 -4.68 -21.73
C PHE A 161 17.15 -4.22 -23.18
N GLY A 162 16.60 -3.02 -23.47
CA GLY A 162 16.67 -2.42 -24.82
C GLY A 162 18.08 -2.12 -25.27
N TYR A 163 18.89 -1.59 -24.37
CA TYR A 163 20.29 -1.28 -24.63
C TYR A 163 21.09 -2.55 -25.03
N ILE A 164 20.96 -3.63 -24.26
CA ILE A 164 21.64 -4.90 -24.52
C ILE A 164 21.20 -5.50 -25.87
N TYR A 165 19.88 -5.55 -26.11
CA TYR A 165 19.33 -6.02 -27.37
C TYR A 165 19.91 -5.27 -28.57
N ASN A 166 19.88 -3.93 -28.54
CA ASN A 166 20.39 -3.11 -29.63
C ASN A 166 21.91 -3.27 -29.82
N TYR A 167 22.66 -3.39 -28.73
CA TYR A 167 24.10 -3.61 -28.76
C TYR A 167 24.44 -4.96 -29.41
N LEU A 168 23.89 -6.06 -28.89
CA LEU A 168 24.17 -7.40 -29.40
C LEU A 168 23.73 -7.58 -30.84
N LYS A 169 22.58 -7.06 -31.23
CA LYS A 169 22.08 -7.07 -32.61
C LYS A 169 23.01 -6.34 -33.57
N LYS A 170 23.54 -5.18 -33.17
CA LYS A 170 24.53 -4.42 -33.96
C LYS A 170 25.82 -5.19 -34.18
N HIS A 171 26.20 -6.05 -33.25
CA HIS A 171 27.41 -6.87 -33.32
C HIS A 171 27.16 -8.27 -33.90
N ASN A 172 25.98 -8.50 -34.48
CA ASN A 172 25.56 -9.79 -35.06
C ASN A 172 25.63 -10.98 -34.07
N ILE A 173 25.46 -10.72 -32.79
CA ILE A 173 25.30 -11.75 -31.75
C ILE A 173 23.80 -12.10 -31.68
N PRO A 174 23.46 -13.43 -31.77
CA PRO A 174 22.06 -13.85 -31.74
C PRO A 174 21.36 -13.37 -30.46
N VAL A 175 20.30 -12.56 -30.62
CA VAL A 175 19.62 -11.96 -29.48
C VAL A 175 18.12 -11.80 -29.75
N TYR A 176 17.31 -12.19 -28.76
CA TYR A 176 15.86 -12.12 -28.79
C TYR A 176 15.35 -11.20 -27.70
N ARG A 177 14.33 -10.41 -28.04
CA ARG A 177 13.82 -9.37 -27.14
C ARG A 177 12.63 -9.85 -26.32
N ILE A 178 12.79 -10.00 -25.00
CA ILE A 178 11.67 -10.22 -24.08
C ILE A 178 11.05 -8.86 -23.76
N GLN A 179 9.87 -8.58 -24.29
CA GLN A 179 9.14 -7.34 -24.07
C GLN A 179 7.76 -7.61 -23.50
N ALA A 180 7.27 -6.69 -22.67
CA ALA A 180 5.88 -6.68 -22.32
C ALA A 180 5.01 -6.55 -23.59
N THR A 181 4.07 -7.47 -23.73
CA THR A 181 3.14 -7.47 -24.86
C THR A 181 1.98 -6.48 -24.61
N ASN A 182 1.19 -6.22 -25.63
CA ASN A 182 -0.03 -5.43 -25.46
C ASN A 182 -1.00 -6.07 -24.47
N ILE A 183 -1.01 -7.39 -24.39
CA ILE A 183 -1.83 -8.16 -23.44
C ILE A 183 -1.34 -7.94 -22.01
N ASP A 184 -0.03 -7.98 -21.79
CA ASP A 184 0.55 -7.70 -20.47
C ASP A 184 0.22 -6.30 -20.00
N ILE A 185 0.36 -5.30 -20.88
CA ILE A 185 0.00 -3.90 -20.60
C ILE A 185 -1.47 -3.79 -20.21
N LYS A 186 -2.39 -4.37 -20.99
CA LYS A 186 -3.82 -4.35 -20.72
C LYS A 186 -4.19 -5.04 -19.41
N ASN A 187 -3.62 -6.22 -19.15
CA ASN A 187 -3.87 -6.96 -17.91
C ASN A 187 -3.38 -6.18 -16.68
N ARG A 188 -2.22 -5.54 -16.77
CA ARG A 188 -1.72 -4.69 -15.68
C ARG A 188 -2.56 -3.45 -15.48
N PHE A 189 -2.97 -2.82 -16.57
CA PHE A 189 -3.87 -1.68 -16.50
C PHE A 189 -5.23 -2.06 -15.90
N PHE A 190 -5.79 -3.21 -16.24
CA PHE A 190 -7.02 -3.70 -15.62
C PHE A 190 -6.88 -3.85 -14.10
N LYS A 191 -5.74 -4.38 -13.62
CA LYS A 191 -5.44 -4.45 -12.18
C LYS A 191 -5.38 -3.06 -11.54
N LEU A 192 -4.70 -2.10 -12.20
CA LEU A 192 -4.64 -0.72 -11.72
C LEU A 192 -6.03 -0.09 -11.64
N LYS A 193 -6.82 -0.19 -12.71
CA LYS A 193 -8.19 0.35 -12.79
C LYS A 193 -9.07 -0.21 -11.67
N ASN A 194 -9.00 -1.53 -11.42
CA ASN A 194 -9.73 -2.16 -10.33
C ASN A 194 -9.27 -1.66 -8.96
N SER A 195 -7.96 -1.50 -8.76
CA SER A 195 -7.43 -0.98 -7.48
C SER A 195 -7.85 0.47 -7.24
N VAL A 196 -7.87 1.31 -8.27
CA VAL A 196 -8.38 2.68 -8.21
C VAL A 196 -9.87 2.70 -7.90
N ASN A 197 -10.66 1.89 -8.59
CA ASN A 197 -12.11 1.78 -8.36
C ASN A 197 -12.42 1.30 -6.94
N LEU A 198 -11.71 0.28 -6.45
CA LEU A 198 -11.88 -0.22 -5.07
C LEU A 198 -11.51 0.85 -4.03
N LYS A 199 -10.46 1.63 -4.29
CA LYS A 199 -10.09 2.74 -3.42
C LYS A 199 -11.19 3.80 -3.40
N ASN A 200 -11.67 4.23 -4.56
CA ASN A 200 -12.74 5.22 -4.68
C ASN A 200 -14.04 4.74 -4.01
N LEU A 201 -14.44 3.48 -4.23
CA LEU A 201 -15.60 2.89 -3.56
C LEU A 201 -15.45 2.89 -2.04
N ASN A 202 -14.25 2.58 -1.54
CA ASN A 202 -13.96 2.61 -0.11
C ASN A 202 -13.98 4.04 0.45
N GLU A 203 -13.49 5.02 -0.30
CA GLU A 203 -13.56 6.44 0.08
C GLU A 203 -15.00 7.00 0.03
N CYS A 204 -15.85 6.47 -0.84
CA CYS A 204 -17.28 6.81 -0.93
C CYS A 204 -18.14 6.09 0.14
N ALA A 205 -17.58 5.18 0.95
CA ALA A 205 -18.34 4.52 2.01
C ALA A 205 -18.99 5.53 2.95
N ILE A 206 -20.23 5.26 3.36
CA ILE A 206 -20.97 6.12 4.27
C ILE A 206 -20.29 6.10 5.64
N GLN A 207 -20.03 7.28 6.15
CA GLN A 207 -19.51 7.47 7.49
C GLN A 207 -20.43 8.38 8.31
N VAL A 208 -20.67 7.98 9.55
CA VAL A 208 -21.39 8.78 10.54
C VAL A 208 -20.45 9.15 11.67
N GLN A 209 -20.44 10.41 12.03
CA GLN A 209 -19.77 10.94 13.22
C GLN A 209 -20.81 11.42 14.22
N ILE A 210 -20.66 11.03 15.48
CA ILE A 210 -21.49 11.54 16.57
C ILE A 210 -20.59 12.26 17.55
N ILE A 211 -20.90 13.53 17.78
CA ILE A 211 -20.21 14.42 18.71
C ILE A 211 -21.15 14.68 19.88
N GLN A 212 -20.71 14.35 21.10
CA GLN A 212 -21.51 14.49 22.29
C GLN A 212 -20.78 15.31 23.36
N VAL A 213 -21.49 16.23 23.97
CA VAL A 213 -21.04 16.95 25.20
C VAL A 213 -21.16 15.98 26.37
N VAL A 214 -20.03 15.59 26.97
CA VAL A 214 -19.96 14.66 28.10
C VAL A 214 -20.02 15.39 29.42
N GLU A 215 -19.28 16.49 29.55
CA GLU A 215 -19.24 17.37 30.71
C GLU A 215 -19.15 18.82 30.26
N GLY A 216 -19.91 19.70 30.88
CA GLY A 216 -19.88 21.13 30.62
C GLY A 216 -20.70 21.90 31.65
N ASN A 217 -20.41 23.17 31.91
CA ASN A 217 -21.11 23.98 32.84
C ASN A 217 -22.47 24.42 32.27
N ALA A 218 -23.53 23.68 32.58
CA ALA A 218 -24.88 23.80 31.99
C ALA A 218 -25.77 24.88 32.60
N ARG A 219 -25.30 25.87 33.39
CA ARG A 219 -26.22 26.71 34.19
C ARG A 219 -25.93 28.22 34.25
N THR A 220 -25.13 28.79 33.38
CA THR A 220 -24.89 30.24 33.33
C THR A 220 -25.28 30.84 31.98
N GLN A 221 -25.49 32.18 31.92
CA GLN A 221 -25.78 32.87 30.65
C GLN A 221 -24.61 32.71 29.63
N ASP A 222 -23.39 32.49 30.12
CA ASP A 222 -22.22 32.17 29.34
C ASP A 222 -22.30 30.75 28.70
N SER A 223 -23.12 29.85 29.26
CA SER A 223 -23.29 28.48 28.70
C SER A 223 -24.03 28.49 27.35
N LYS A 224 -25.05 29.37 27.19
CA LYS A 224 -25.79 29.47 25.92
C LYS A 224 -24.93 30.01 24.79
N ASN A 225 -24.05 30.98 25.10
CA ASN A 225 -23.08 31.48 24.11
C ASN A 225 -22.05 30.39 23.72
N SER A 226 -21.64 29.57 24.68
CA SER A 226 -20.69 28.47 24.45
C SER A 226 -21.33 27.33 23.65
N GLU A 227 -22.60 27.01 23.86
CA GLU A 227 -23.37 26.03 23.07
C GLU A 227 -23.53 26.51 21.62
N PHE A 228 -23.91 27.77 21.42
CA PHE A 228 -24.04 28.35 20.08
C PHE A 228 -22.70 28.34 19.31
N GLN A 229 -21.61 28.72 19.98
CA GLN A 229 -20.29 28.68 19.39
C GLN A 229 -19.87 27.24 19.02
N LEU A 230 -20.17 26.26 19.87
CA LEU A 230 -19.90 24.85 19.58
C LEU A 230 -20.69 24.37 18.36
N GLU A 231 -21.98 24.67 18.30
CA GLU A 231 -22.83 24.31 17.17
C GLU A 231 -22.30 24.92 15.84
N GLU A 232 -21.87 26.19 15.89
CA GLU A 232 -21.28 26.88 14.75
C GLU A 232 -19.95 26.21 14.32
N GLU A 233 -19.04 25.88 15.26
CA GLU A 233 -17.78 25.18 14.99
C GLU A 233 -18.05 23.81 14.37
N ILE A 234 -19.04 23.04 14.86
CA ILE A 234 -19.40 21.73 14.31
C ILE A 234 -20.04 21.88 12.92
N LEU A 235 -20.87 22.89 12.72
CA LEU A 235 -21.48 23.17 11.41
C LEU A 235 -20.41 23.52 10.36
N MET A 236 -19.43 24.35 10.73
CA MET A 236 -18.29 24.65 9.82
C MET A 236 -17.50 23.39 9.48
N TYR A 237 -17.17 22.59 10.48
CA TYR A 237 -16.50 21.32 10.30
C TYR A 237 -17.31 20.37 9.39
N SER A 238 -18.62 20.29 9.57
CA SER A 238 -19.45 19.45 8.70
C SER A 238 -19.37 19.84 7.24
N LYS A 239 -19.25 21.14 6.94
CA LYS A 239 -19.03 21.65 5.57
C LYS A 239 -17.63 21.32 5.05
N GLU A 240 -16.58 21.40 5.88
CA GLU A 240 -15.21 21.01 5.50
C GLU A 240 -15.14 19.54 5.05
N ILE A 241 -15.91 18.67 5.71
CA ILE A 241 -15.97 17.23 5.35
C ILE A 241 -17.09 16.90 4.35
N GLU A 242 -17.65 17.90 3.67
CA GLU A 242 -18.77 17.75 2.71
C GLU A 242 -19.94 16.94 3.29
N GLY A 243 -20.17 17.09 4.59
CA GLY A 243 -21.15 16.34 5.35
C GLY A 243 -22.42 17.12 5.65
N MET A 244 -23.47 16.40 6.03
CA MET A 244 -24.72 16.94 6.52
C MET A 244 -24.79 16.78 8.03
N MET A 245 -24.93 17.90 8.77
CA MET A 245 -25.10 17.91 10.22
C MET A 245 -26.57 17.86 10.59
N GLN A 246 -26.90 17.11 11.63
CA GLN A 246 -28.19 17.08 12.30
C GLN A 246 -27.98 17.20 13.81
N THR A 247 -28.66 18.17 14.45
CA THR A 247 -28.71 18.27 15.90
C THR A 247 -29.76 17.28 16.43
N ILE A 248 -29.34 16.29 17.20
CA ILE A 248 -30.21 15.26 17.78
C ILE A 248 -30.87 15.81 19.06
N ASN A 249 -30.06 16.45 19.90
CA ASN A 249 -30.50 17.17 21.08
C ASN A 249 -29.46 18.25 21.44
N SER A 250 -29.68 19.02 22.52
CA SER A 250 -28.78 20.10 22.93
C SER A 250 -27.32 19.68 23.17
N ASN A 251 -27.08 18.38 23.36
CA ASN A 251 -25.75 17.85 23.70
C ASN A 251 -25.19 16.87 22.66
N GLU A 252 -25.93 16.61 21.58
CA GLU A 252 -25.56 15.59 20.61
C GLU A 252 -25.78 16.02 19.16
N TYR A 253 -24.72 15.94 18.37
CA TYR A 253 -24.67 16.28 16.95
C TYR A 253 -24.29 15.06 16.15
N LEU A 254 -25.01 14.82 15.07
CA LEU A 254 -24.74 13.74 14.11
C LEU A 254 -24.34 14.36 12.78
N ILE A 255 -23.24 13.86 12.20
CA ILE A 255 -22.76 14.26 10.88
C ILE A 255 -22.69 13.03 10.00
N ILE A 256 -23.29 13.13 8.80
CA ILE A 256 -23.22 12.11 7.77
C ILE A 256 -22.33 12.63 6.66
N SER A 257 -21.32 11.87 6.27
CA SER A 257 -20.39 12.21 5.18
C SER A 257 -19.87 10.94 4.51
N ASN A 258 -18.91 11.07 3.61
CA ASN A 258 -18.15 9.95 3.08
C ASN A 258 -16.84 9.77 3.86
N LYS A 259 -16.30 8.56 3.80
CA LYS A 259 -15.07 8.17 4.52
C LYS A 259 -13.85 8.97 4.07
N GLY A 260 -13.72 9.21 2.76
CA GLY A 260 -12.57 9.91 2.19
C GLY A 260 -12.42 11.32 2.73
N ALA A 261 -13.52 12.10 2.74
CA ALA A 261 -13.53 13.44 3.29
C ALA A 261 -13.36 13.42 4.81
N ALA A 262 -14.15 12.62 5.51
CA ALA A 262 -14.20 12.64 6.97
C ALA A 262 -12.91 12.17 7.66
N LEU A 263 -12.17 11.21 7.08
CA LEU A 263 -10.94 10.65 7.64
C LEU A 263 -9.66 11.23 7.04
N SER A 264 -9.74 12.28 6.23
CA SER A 264 -8.54 13.00 5.81
C SER A 264 -7.77 13.51 7.04
N VAL A 265 -6.45 13.57 6.93
CA VAL A 265 -5.59 14.03 8.05
C VAL A 265 -5.94 15.46 8.47
N GLU A 266 -6.28 16.31 7.49
CA GLU A 266 -6.64 17.70 7.70
C GLU A 266 -7.94 17.82 8.48
N ASN A 267 -8.96 17.06 8.08
CA ASN A 267 -10.27 17.11 8.69
C ASN A 267 -10.29 16.50 10.10
N ILE A 268 -9.53 15.44 10.32
CA ILE A 268 -9.36 14.93 11.69
C ILE A 268 -8.61 15.94 12.57
N ASN A 269 -7.62 16.65 12.05
CA ASN A 269 -6.96 17.72 12.81
C ASN A 269 -7.92 18.90 13.11
N SER A 270 -8.85 19.23 12.19
CA SER A 270 -9.91 20.20 12.42
C SER A 270 -10.82 19.77 13.57
N LEU A 271 -11.23 18.50 13.58
CA LEU A 271 -12.05 17.95 14.67
C LEU A 271 -11.30 17.99 16.02
N TYR A 272 -9.99 17.71 16.04
CA TYR A 272 -9.18 17.87 17.25
C TYR A 272 -9.06 19.33 17.70
N ARG A 273 -9.00 20.30 16.79
CA ARG A 273 -9.03 21.72 17.15
C ARG A 273 -10.30 22.08 17.89
N ILE A 274 -11.46 21.62 17.41
CA ILE A 274 -12.75 21.81 18.07
C ILE A 274 -12.73 21.23 19.50
N ILE A 275 -12.28 19.97 19.64
CA ILE A 275 -12.17 19.30 20.95
C ILE A 275 -11.28 20.11 21.92
N ASN A 276 -10.14 20.61 21.44
CA ASN A 276 -9.21 21.38 22.27
C ASN A 276 -9.78 22.76 22.64
N ASN A 277 -10.43 23.45 21.71
CA ASN A 277 -11.11 24.71 21.96
C ASN A 277 -12.22 24.54 23.02
N CYS A 278 -12.97 23.44 22.93
CA CYS A 278 -14.00 23.11 23.91
C CYS A 278 -13.41 22.85 25.30
N LYS A 279 -12.27 22.14 25.38
CA LYS A 279 -11.57 21.93 26.66
C LYS A 279 -11.13 23.22 27.31
N LEU A 280 -10.68 24.22 26.55
CA LEU A 280 -10.35 25.55 27.08
C LEU A 280 -11.57 26.27 27.67
N ARG A 281 -12.76 25.90 27.20
CA ARG A 281 -14.06 26.40 27.71
C ARG A 281 -14.66 25.51 28.79
N ASN A 282 -13.90 24.52 29.32
CA ASN A 282 -14.37 23.51 30.27
C ASN A 282 -15.51 22.62 29.72
N ILE A 283 -15.56 22.41 28.43
CA ILE A 283 -16.49 21.50 27.77
C ILE A 283 -15.72 20.28 27.31
N ILE A 284 -16.15 19.09 27.73
CA ILE A 284 -15.55 17.81 27.30
C ILE A 284 -16.44 17.18 26.22
N LEU A 285 -15.89 16.96 25.04
CA LEU A 285 -16.57 16.30 23.94
C LEU A 285 -16.14 14.83 23.84
N GLY A 286 -17.10 13.94 23.63
CA GLY A 286 -16.86 12.59 23.14
C GLY A 286 -17.17 12.53 21.65
N VAL A 287 -16.32 11.85 20.88
CA VAL A 287 -16.54 11.66 19.44
C VAL A 287 -16.45 10.19 19.08
N GLY A 288 -17.52 9.70 18.47
CA GLY A 288 -17.59 8.36 17.88
C GLY A 288 -17.77 8.43 16.37
N ILE A 289 -16.92 7.72 15.65
CA ILE A 289 -16.96 7.62 14.19
C ILE A 289 -17.27 6.16 13.82
N GLY A 290 -18.24 5.97 12.91
CA GLY A 290 -18.66 4.66 12.47
C GLY A 290 -18.81 4.59 10.95
N GLU A 291 -18.39 3.47 10.39
CA GLU A 291 -18.48 3.14 8.98
C GLU A 291 -19.44 1.97 8.79
N GLY A 292 -20.18 1.95 7.70
CA GLY A 292 -21.09 0.85 7.37
C GLY A 292 -21.64 0.94 5.95
N VAL A 293 -22.30 -0.11 5.52
CA VAL A 293 -22.92 -0.17 4.18
C VAL A 293 -24.19 0.71 4.10
N THR A 294 -24.82 1.00 5.23
CA THR A 294 -25.99 1.84 5.33
C THR A 294 -25.78 2.92 6.39
N ILE A 295 -26.51 4.04 6.29
CA ILE A 295 -26.50 5.11 7.30
C ILE A 295 -26.83 4.54 8.68
N TYR A 296 -27.84 3.67 8.79
CA TYR A 296 -28.24 3.03 10.04
C TYR A 296 -27.09 2.20 10.66
N GLN A 297 -26.39 1.42 9.85
CA GLN A 297 -25.24 0.64 10.33
C GLN A 297 -24.08 1.55 10.76
N SER A 298 -23.79 2.59 9.98
CA SER A 298 -22.74 3.58 10.29
C SER A 298 -23.06 4.31 11.59
N GLU A 299 -24.31 4.70 11.81
CA GLU A 299 -24.75 5.33 13.06
C GLU A 299 -24.59 4.39 14.27
N ASN A 300 -25.02 3.13 14.17
CA ASN A 300 -24.85 2.18 15.26
C ASN A 300 -23.36 1.96 15.58
N ASN A 301 -22.52 1.90 14.56
CA ASN A 301 -21.08 1.78 14.70
C ASN A 301 -20.47 3.03 15.36
N ALA A 302 -20.92 4.24 14.96
CA ALA A 302 -20.51 5.49 15.59
C ALA A 302 -20.92 5.53 17.07
N ARG A 303 -22.12 5.08 17.41
CA ARG A 303 -22.59 4.99 18.81
C ARG A 303 -21.75 4.03 19.65
N ASN A 304 -21.29 2.91 19.07
CA ASN A 304 -20.38 1.98 19.75
C ASN A 304 -19.02 2.65 20.04
N ALA A 305 -18.46 3.37 19.08
CA ALA A 305 -17.24 4.14 19.27
C ALA A 305 -17.43 5.28 20.30
N LEU A 306 -18.56 5.98 20.25
CA LEU A 306 -18.91 7.07 21.18
C LEU A 306 -18.95 6.60 22.62
N ARG A 307 -19.54 5.42 22.91
CA ARG A 307 -19.57 4.87 24.27
C ARG A 307 -18.16 4.73 24.86
N LYS A 308 -17.19 4.37 24.06
CA LYS A 308 -15.79 4.27 24.50
C LYS A 308 -15.21 5.68 24.74
N SER A 309 -15.45 6.60 23.82
CA SER A 309 -14.99 7.98 23.94
C SER A 309 -15.53 8.67 25.21
N THR A 310 -16.83 8.53 25.47
CA THR A 310 -17.49 9.16 26.62
C THR A 310 -17.06 8.53 27.95
N SER A 311 -16.77 7.21 27.97
CA SER A 311 -16.34 6.51 29.18
C SER A 311 -14.99 7.02 29.73
N GLU A 312 -14.13 7.56 28.88
CA GLU A 312 -12.79 8.03 29.28
C GLU A 312 -12.79 9.49 29.76
N LYS A 313 -13.84 10.27 29.50
CA LYS A 313 -13.98 11.68 29.88
C LYS A 313 -12.75 12.56 29.56
N GLN A 314 -12.05 12.27 28.48
CA GLN A 314 -10.82 12.96 28.09
C GLN A 314 -10.95 13.77 26.80
N GLY A 315 -12.10 13.70 26.11
CA GLY A 315 -12.31 14.30 24.80
C GLY A 315 -11.42 13.67 23.75
N ASN A 316 -11.70 12.41 23.43
CA ASN A 316 -10.97 11.62 22.45
C ASN A 316 -11.88 11.21 21.29
N ILE A 317 -11.29 10.90 20.16
CA ILE A 317 -11.99 10.39 18.98
C ILE A 317 -11.78 8.89 18.90
N TYR A 318 -12.87 8.14 18.78
CA TYR A 318 -12.86 6.69 18.56
C TYR A 318 -13.56 6.34 17.25
N PHE A 319 -13.06 5.32 16.59
CA PHE A 319 -13.60 4.79 15.35
C PHE A 319 -14.04 3.32 15.55
N TYR A 320 -15.12 2.92 14.89
CA TYR A 320 -15.57 1.54 14.83
C TYR A 320 -15.64 1.08 13.37
N ASP A 321 -14.86 0.03 13.04
CA ASP A 321 -14.70 -0.51 11.67
C ASP A 321 -15.72 -1.61 11.32
N GLY A 322 -16.67 -1.88 12.20
CA GLY A 322 -17.63 -2.99 12.07
C GLY A 322 -17.28 -4.22 12.91
N GLU A 323 -16.03 -4.32 13.40
CA GLU A 323 -15.59 -5.40 14.27
C GLU A 323 -15.01 -4.88 15.59
N ASN A 324 -14.24 -3.80 15.56
CA ASN A 324 -13.49 -3.31 16.71
C ASN A 324 -13.61 -1.79 16.89
N VAL A 325 -13.57 -1.37 18.15
CA VAL A 325 -13.40 0.05 18.50
C VAL A 325 -11.91 0.37 18.50
N VAL A 326 -11.51 1.30 17.67
CA VAL A 326 -10.13 1.76 17.49
C VAL A 326 -10.00 3.20 17.97
N GLY A 327 -9.00 3.49 18.79
CA GLY A 327 -8.74 4.86 19.27
C GLY A 327 -7.90 4.89 20.55
N PRO A 328 -7.61 6.10 21.05
CA PRO A 328 -7.93 7.41 20.46
C PRO A 328 -7.15 7.65 19.16
N ILE A 329 -7.86 8.13 18.14
CA ILE A 329 -7.25 8.39 16.82
C ILE A 329 -6.36 9.64 16.95
N PHE A 330 -5.14 9.60 16.39
CA PHE A 330 -4.24 10.76 16.22
C PHE A 330 -3.76 11.53 17.49
N LYS A 331 -3.52 10.86 18.62
CA LYS A 331 -2.64 11.45 19.63
C LYS A 331 -1.19 11.50 19.11
N LYS A 332 -0.40 12.53 19.52
CA LYS A 332 0.94 12.94 19.03
C LYS A 332 2.00 11.82 18.79
N ASN A 333 1.73 10.58 19.17
CA ASN A 333 2.62 9.42 19.00
C ASN A 333 2.11 8.41 17.97
N GLN A 334 1.18 8.79 17.11
CA GLN A 334 0.60 7.87 16.14
C GLN A 334 1.50 7.64 14.93
N ILE A 335 1.61 6.37 14.55
CA ILE A 335 2.26 5.92 13.35
C ILE A 335 1.21 5.98 12.23
N LYS A 336 1.45 6.81 11.20
CA LYS A 336 0.63 6.79 9.97
C LYS A 336 0.86 5.47 9.26
N TYR A 337 -0.19 4.69 9.07
CA TYR A 337 -0.16 3.49 8.25
C TYR A 337 -0.74 3.80 6.88
N LYS A 338 0.03 3.56 5.84
CA LYS A 338 -0.41 3.64 4.45
C LYS A 338 -0.47 2.24 3.86
N ASN A 339 -1.63 1.88 3.33
CA ASN A 339 -1.87 0.57 2.70
C ASN A 339 -1.20 0.51 1.32
N LEU A 340 -0.03 -0.12 1.25
CA LEU A 340 0.46 -0.74 0.03
C LEU A 340 0.43 -2.24 0.29
N VAL A 341 -0.33 -2.97 -0.50
CA VAL A 341 -0.38 -4.44 -0.40
C VAL A 341 0.93 -4.97 -0.94
N ASP A 342 1.89 -5.20 -0.04
CA ASP A 342 3.10 -5.95 -0.35
C ASP A 342 2.75 -7.44 -0.42
N GLU A 343 3.06 -8.09 -1.55
CA GLU A 343 2.74 -9.51 -1.77
C GLU A 343 3.40 -10.42 -0.73
N GLU A 344 4.58 -10.08 -0.24
CA GLU A 344 5.26 -10.84 0.82
C GLU A 344 4.50 -10.72 2.14
N THR A 345 4.10 -9.52 2.52
CA THR A 345 3.28 -9.29 3.72
C THR A 345 1.90 -9.93 3.58
N LEU A 346 1.33 -10.00 2.38
CA LEU A 346 0.08 -10.71 2.14
C LEU A 346 0.23 -12.23 2.29
N LYS A 347 1.33 -12.80 1.80
CA LYS A 347 1.66 -14.23 2.00
C LYS A 347 1.85 -14.52 3.49
N LEU A 348 2.62 -13.70 4.20
CA LEU A 348 2.83 -13.79 5.64
C LEU A 348 1.51 -13.71 6.42
N SER A 349 0.62 -12.81 6.04
CA SER A 349 -0.72 -12.67 6.62
C SER A 349 -1.53 -13.98 6.54
N LYS A 350 -1.55 -14.61 5.37
CA LYS A 350 -2.24 -15.89 5.16
C LYS A 350 -1.58 -17.03 5.92
N GLU A 351 -0.25 -17.07 5.97
CA GLU A 351 0.53 -18.12 6.64
C GLU A 351 0.38 -18.04 8.17
N ILE A 352 0.45 -16.84 8.72
CA ILE A 352 0.36 -16.61 10.17
C ILE A 352 -1.09 -16.62 10.66
N GLY A 353 -2.07 -16.35 9.74
CA GLY A 353 -3.49 -16.25 10.10
C GLY A 353 -3.84 -14.95 10.84
N ILE A 354 -3.08 -13.89 10.59
CA ILE A 354 -3.31 -12.53 11.11
C ILE A 354 -3.62 -11.63 9.93
N SER A 355 -4.56 -10.68 10.11
CA SER A 355 -4.91 -9.78 9.00
C SER A 355 -3.67 -9.00 8.51
N TYR A 356 -3.61 -8.77 7.21
CA TYR A 356 -2.55 -8.01 6.53
C TYR A 356 -2.23 -6.70 7.26
N GLN A 357 -3.26 -5.95 7.62
CA GLN A 357 -3.12 -4.66 8.32
C GLN A 357 -2.34 -4.76 9.64
N TYR A 358 -2.52 -5.83 10.40
CA TYR A 358 -1.77 -6.02 11.65
C TYR A 358 -0.33 -6.43 11.41
N ILE A 359 -0.06 -7.27 10.41
CA ILE A 359 1.32 -7.64 10.03
C ILE A 359 2.08 -6.39 9.57
N GLU A 360 1.51 -5.59 8.68
CA GLU A 360 2.10 -4.34 8.20
C GLU A 360 2.37 -3.36 9.33
N LYS A 361 1.41 -3.20 10.24
CA LYS A 361 1.55 -2.36 11.43
C LYS A 361 2.72 -2.82 12.30
N ILE A 362 2.84 -4.11 12.57
CA ILE A 362 3.90 -4.68 13.39
C ILE A 362 5.26 -4.43 12.73
N ILE A 363 5.41 -4.69 11.44
CA ILE A 363 6.64 -4.44 10.68
C ILE A 363 7.02 -2.95 10.75
N SER A 364 6.05 -2.06 10.55
CA SER A 364 6.27 -0.60 10.63
C SER A 364 6.70 -0.15 12.01
N VAL A 365 6.16 -0.75 13.07
CA VAL A 365 6.52 -0.47 14.46
C VAL A 365 7.95 -0.90 14.76
N ILE A 366 8.32 -2.12 14.35
CA ILE A 366 9.67 -2.65 14.52
C ILE A 366 10.69 -1.73 13.82
N LYS A 367 10.42 -1.33 12.57
CA LYS A 367 11.27 -0.39 11.82
C LYS A 367 11.41 0.97 12.51
N LYS A 368 10.32 1.51 13.04
CA LYS A 368 10.31 2.86 13.62
C LYS A 368 10.94 2.90 15.00
N LEU A 369 10.69 1.89 15.83
CA LEU A 369 11.20 1.85 17.21
C LEU A 369 12.60 1.23 17.31
N GLY A 370 13.09 0.56 16.25
CA GLY A 370 14.36 -0.14 16.25
C GLY A 370 14.43 -1.29 17.26
N ARG A 371 13.27 -1.79 17.72
CA ARG A 371 13.16 -2.93 18.64
C ARG A 371 12.10 -3.91 18.15
N ASP A 372 12.34 -5.19 18.42
CA ASP A 372 11.51 -6.31 17.99
C ASP A 372 10.86 -7.08 19.16
N GLU A 373 11.01 -6.60 20.40
CA GLU A 373 10.46 -7.21 21.61
C GLU A 373 9.33 -6.38 22.21
N PHE A 374 8.17 -7.02 22.42
CA PHE A 374 6.97 -6.37 22.93
C PHE A 374 6.22 -7.27 23.93
N THR A 375 5.64 -6.62 24.94
CA THR A 375 4.60 -7.24 25.78
C THR A 375 3.24 -7.12 25.10
N SER A 376 2.26 -7.93 25.51
CA SER A 376 0.88 -7.82 25.00
C SER A 376 0.27 -6.44 25.26
N LYS A 377 0.60 -5.82 26.38
CA LYS A 377 0.12 -4.48 26.74
C LYS A 377 0.72 -3.43 25.83
N GLU A 378 2.04 -3.43 25.61
CA GLU A 378 2.71 -2.51 24.71
C GLU A 378 2.18 -2.66 23.28
N LEU A 379 2.05 -3.90 22.79
CA LEU A 379 1.54 -4.15 21.45
C LEU A 379 0.07 -3.71 21.30
N ALA A 380 -0.75 -3.91 22.35
CA ALA A 380 -2.13 -3.44 22.37
C ALA A 380 -2.21 -1.92 22.29
N GLU A 381 -1.38 -1.20 23.05
CA GLU A 381 -1.31 0.26 23.04
C GLU A 381 -0.82 0.79 21.66
N ILE A 382 0.17 0.13 21.08
CA ILE A 382 0.75 0.54 19.79
C ILE A 382 -0.21 0.26 18.62
N LEU A 383 -0.88 -0.89 18.63
CA LEU A 383 -1.79 -1.30 17.56
C LEU A 383 -3.22 -0.78 17.75
N PHE A 384 -3.50 -0.13 18.89
CA PHE A 384 -4.84 0.34 19.30
C PHE A 384 -5.89 -0.77 19.31
N ILE A 385 -5.54 -1.90 19.92
CA ILE A 385 -6.42 -3.06 20.09
C ILE A 385 -6.52 -3.45 21.57
N SER A 386 -7.46 -4.35 21.89
CA SER A 386 -7.53 -4.90 23.25
C SER A 386 -6.28 -5.76 23.56
N GLU A 387 -5.88 -5.83 24.83
CA GLU A 387 -4.77 -6.69 25.26
C GLU A 387 -5.05 -8.18 24.94
N ARG A 388 -6.32 -8.59 24.95
CA ARG A 388 -6.75 -9.92 24.52
C ARG A 388 -6.47 -10.17 23.03
N SER A 389 -6.73 -9.18 22.19
CA SER A 389 -6.43 -9.26 20.74
C SER A 389 -4.92 -9.28 20.51
N ALA A 390 -4.15 -8.45 21.21
CA ALA A 390 -2.69 -8.44 21.12
C ALA A 390 -2.09 -9.78 21.56
N ASN A 391 -2.60 -10.38 22.65
CA ASN A 391 -2.21 -11.72 23.07
C ASN A 391 -2.49 -12.79 22.00
N ARG A 392 -3.63 -12.70 21.30
CA ARG A 392 -3.97 -13.63 20.21
C ARG A 392 -3.00 -13.48 19.04
N ILE A 393 -2.63 -12.24 18.70
CA ILE A 393 -1.65 -11.95 17.65
C ILE A 393 -0.27 -12.51 18.03
N LEU A 394 0.22 -12.21 19.24
CA LEU A 394 1.52 -12.71 19.69
C LEU A 394 1.55 -14.25 19.75
N LYS A 395 0.48 -14.88 20.18
CA LYS A 395 0.36 -16.34 20.17
C LYS A 395 0.41 -16.90 18.76
N SER A 396 -0.34 -16.32 17.80
CA SER A 396 -0.29 -16.73 16.39
C SER A 396 1.11 -16.60 15.78
N LEU A 397 1.84 -15.53 16.11
CA LEU A 397 3.22 -15.36 15.68
C LEU A 397 4.15 -16.45 16.24
N ILE A 398 4.01 -16.80 17.53
CA ILE A 398 4.78 -17.87 18.17
C ILE A 398 4.44 -19.22 17.54
N ASP A 399 3.16 -19.56 17.45
CA ASP A 399 2.67 -20.85 16.92
C ASP A 399 3.13 -21.10 15.48
N LYS A 400 3.39 -20.04 14.71
CA LYS A 400 3.86 -20.09 13.32
C LYS A 400 5.37 -19.85 13.16
N GLY A 401 6.13 -19.76 14.26
CA GLY A 401 7.59 -19.59 14.24
C GLY A 401 8.09 -18.18 13.95
N TYR A 402 7.18 -17.19 13.87
CA TYR A 402 7.50 -15.76 13.66
C TYR A 402 7.63 -14.97 14.97
N GLY A 403 7.57 -15.65 16.12
CA GLY A 403 7.75 -15.09 17.47
C GLY A 403 8.44 -16.06 18.40
N GLU A 404 9.23 -15.52 19.32
CA GLU A 404 9.84 -16.27 20.42
C GLU A 404 9.52 -15.60 21.74
N GLU A 405 9.20 -16.40 22.78
CA GLU A 405 9.11 -15.86 24.13
C GLU A 405 10.52 -15.46 24.60
N SER A 406 10.71 -14.18 24.89
CA SER A 406 11.91 -13.65 25.53
C SER A 406 11.70 -13.46 27.03
N ASN A 407 12.75 -13.08 27.77
CA ASN A 407 12.78 -13.05 29.23
C ASN A 407 11.56 -12.38 29.87
N LEU A 408 11.15 -12.92 31.02
CA LEU A 408 10.12 -12.36 31.89
C LEU A 408 10.58 -10.99 32.42
N GLU A 409 9.76 -9.96 32.26
CA GLU A 409 10.01 -8.66 32.89
C GLU A 409 9.78 -8.78 34.39
N ASN A 410 10.84 -8.68 35.18
CA ASN A 410 10.73 -8.59 36.65
C ASN A 410 10.14 -7.21 36.98
N SER A 411 8.84 -7.15 37.21
CA SER A 411 8.22 -5.96 37.80
C SER A 411 8.60 -5.85 39.26
N LEU A 412 9.19 -4.74 39.67
CA LEU A 412 9.38 -4.33 41.06
C LEU A 412 8.03 -4.02 41.71
N GLY A 413 7.12 -5.02 41.79
CA GLY A 413 5.80 -4.89 42.40
C GLY A 413 5.05 -6.22 42.39
N ALA A 414 4.11 -6.41 43.31
CA ALA A 414 3.30 -7.61 43.45
C ALA A 414 2.37 -7.83 42.26
N GLY A 415 2.87 -8.45 41.18
CA GLY A 415 2.12 -8.81 39.98
C GLY A 415 2.77 -9.97 39.23
N ARG A 416 1.97 -10.76 38.50
CA ARG A 416 2.48 -11.85 37.67
C ARG A 416 3.44 -11.30 36.63
N PRO A 417 4.66 -11.85 36.45
CA PRO A 417 5.61 -11.42 35.45
C PRO A 417 4.99 -11.38 34.06
N ARG A 418 5.23 -10.29 33.28
CA ARG A 418 4.69 -10.16 31.93
C ARG A 418 5.64 -10.83 30.96
N ARG A 419 5.06 -11.59 30.02
CA ARG A 419 5.81 -12.21 28.93
C ARG A 419 6.14 -11.17 27.88
N LYS A 420 7.41 -11.10 27.45
CA LYS A 420 7.84 -10.41 26.24
C LYS A 420 7.97 -11.41 25.11
N VAL A 421 7.61 -11.00 23.93
CA VAL A 421 7.73 -11.79 22.70
C VAL A 421 8.61 -11.03 21.72
N LYS A 422 9.65 -11.70 21.28
CA LYS A 422 10.53 -11.22 20.21
C LYS A 422 9.92 -11.62 18.87
N ILE A 423 9.62 -10.62 18.03
CA ILE A 423 8.95 -10.81 16.74
C ILE A 423 10.00 -10.89 15.63
N LYS A 424 9.99 -11.96 14.85
CA LYS A 424 10.97 -12.28 13.79
C LYS A 424 10.44 -11.99 12.38
N LEU A 425 9.61 -10.98 12.22
CA LEU A 425 9.17 -10.56 10.90
C LEU A 425 10.31 -9.77 10.24
N LYS A 426 10.84 -10.30 9.12
CA LYS A 426 11.86 -9.60 8.34
C LYS A 426 11.24 -8.33 7.72
N SER A 427 11.94 -7.24 7.91
CA SER A 427 11.62 -5.94 7.34
C SER A 427 12.13 -5.82 5.91
#